data_c041633981c0a6bd713eae9b23daff4b
#
_entry.id   c041633981c0a6bd713eae9b23daff4b
#
_cell.length_a   1.000
_cell.length_b   1.000
_cell.length_c   1.000
_cell.angle_alpha   90.00
_cell.angle_beta   90.00
_cell.angle_gamma   90.00
#
_symmetry.space_group_name_H-M   'P 1'
#
loop_
_entity.id
_entity.type
_entity.pdbx_description
1 polymer ?
#
loop_
_entity_poly.entity_id
_entity_poly.type
_entity_poly.pdbx_seq_one_letter_code
_entity_poly.pdbx_strand_id
1 'polypeptide(L)'
;IKLGGDMAVYDSLSSGTVGGWLGYTTGAYGGAGIHMQSGLGEVVATASGAKLCYGGNTLSVTSGGAQTNCRTAVGGDLAVSGSAAPAYDGAGSLGFSDYRWSAVYAQTGTISTSDREKKTEISYALERYDALFEKLRPASYRLKDGASGRTHTGLIAQDVEQALVECGLTGQDFAAFVRTPRTSGGADYGLRYEELVALCIRQIQMLRARVRKLEEMG
;
A
#
# COMPACT_ATOMS: atom_id res chain seq x y z
N ILE A 1 -46.31 17.97 -19.97
CA ILE A 1 -46.57 16.84 -20.91
C ILE A 1 -46.27 15.57 -20.14
N LYS A 2 -47.30 14.75 -19.85
CA LYS A 2 -47.13 13.46 -19.22
C LYS A 2 -46.83 12.46 -20.34
N LEU A 3 -45.57 12.15 -20.59
CA LEU A 3 -45.20 11.07 -21.48
C LEU A 3 -45.36 9.76 -20.71
N GLY A 4 -46.35 8.96 -21.08
CA GLY A 4 -46.57 7.64 -20.50
C GLY A 4 -45.70 6.60 -21.23
N GLY A 5 -44.42 6.60 -20.94
CA GLY A 5 -43.47 5.66 -21.54
C GLY A 5 -42.07 6.23 -21.63
N ASP A 6 -41.13 5.39 -21.97
CA ASP A 6 -39.72 5.75 -22.17
C ASP A 6 -39.56 6.59 -23.45
N MET A 7 -38.79 7.66 -23.38
CA MET A 7 -38.37 8.42 -24.55
C MET A 7 -37.04 7.83 -25.05
N ALA A 8 -37.10 7.05 -26.10
CA ALA A 8 -35.91 6.55 -26.78
C ALA A 8 -35.37 7.60 -27.76
N VAL A 9 -34.11 7.94 -27.63
CA VAL A 9 -33.38 8.78 -28.59
C VAL A 9 -32.56 7.85 -29.46
N TYR A 10 -32.92 7.73 -30.72
CA TYR A 10 -32.19 6.93 -31.70
C TYR A 10 -31.14 7.78 -32.40
N ASP A 11 -29.95 7.24 -32.55
CA ASP A 11 -28.96 7.79 -33.46
C ASP A 11 -29.43 7.59 -34.89
N SER A 12 -29.63 8.67 -35.59
CA SER A 12 -30.26 8.68 -36.96
C SER A 12 -29.35 8.13 -38.07
N LEU A 13 -28.18 7.62 -37.73
CA LEU A 13 -27.18 7.22 -38.71
C LEU A 13 -26.81 5.72 -38.59
N SER A 14 -27.66 4.90 -39.19
CA SER A 14 -27.31 3.65 -39.86
C SER A 14 -27.36 2.31 -39.14
N SER A 15 -27.53 2.17 -37.82
CA SER A 15 -27.41 0.82 -37.22
C SER A 15 -28.55 0.34 -36.31
N GLY A 16 -29.59 1.14 -36.09
CA GLY A 16 -30.69 0.76 -35.18
C GLY A 16 -30.29 0.67 -33.72
N THR A 17 -29.11 1.18 -33.35
CA THR A 17 -28.62 1.20 -32.00
C THR A 17 -29.23 2.37 -31.23
N VAL A 18 -29.86 2.09 -30.10
CA VAL A 18 -30.39 3.13 -29.21
C VAL A 18 -29.23 3.94 -28.66
N GLY A 19 -29.18 5.25 -28.99
CA GLY A 19 -28.12 6.15 -28.48
C GLY A 19 -28.30 6.51 -27.01
N GLY A 20 -29.50 6.33 -26.48
CA GLY A 20 -29.85 6.56 -25.09
C GLY A 20 -31.34 6.63 -24.87
N TRP A 21 -31.79 6.52 -23.64
CA TRP A 21 -33.18 6.73 -23.29
C TRP A 21 -33.33 7.41 -21.94
N LEU A 22 -34.43 8.11 -21.75
CA LEU A 22 -34.77 8.79 -20.52
C LEU A 22 -36.21 8.38 -20.16
N GLY A 23 -36.41 7.75 -19.01
CA GLY A 23 -37.72 7.28 -18.65
C GLY A 23 -37.79 6.53 -17.33
N TYR A 24 -38.98 5.99 -17.07
CA TYR A 24 -39.26 5.13 -15.92
C TYR A 24 -39.27 3.68 -16.40
N THR A 25 -38.44 2.84 -15.77
CA THR A 25 -38.42 1.41 -16.08
C THR A 25 -38.74 0.57 -14.86
N THR A 26 -39.54 -0.47 -15.04
CA THR A 26 -39.82 -1.51 -14.04
C THR A 26 -38.98 -2.78 -14.27
N GLY A 27 -38.14 -2.78 -15.30
CA GLY A 27 -37.33 -3.93 -15.71
C GLY A 27 -36.02 -4.09 -14.89
N ALA A 28 -34.94 -4.47 -15.57
CA ALA A 28 -33.65 -4.81 -15.02
C ALA A 28 -33.01 -3.73 -14.13
N TYR A 29 -33.43 -2.48 -14.22
CA TYR A 29 -32.88 -1.35 -13.47
C TYR A 29 -33.75 -0.88 -12.31
N GLY A 30 -34.90 -1.48 -12.07
CA GLY A 30 -35.66 -1.42 -10.82
C GLY A 30 -36.04 -0.04 -10.29
N GLY A 31 -36.47 0.89 -11.15
CA GLY A 31 -36.96 2.20 -10.65
C GLY A 31 -36.93 3.33 -11.67
N ALA A 32 -37.36 4.51 -11.20
CA ALA A 32 -37.32 5.74 -11.99
C ALA A 32 -35.89 6.26 -12.05
N GLY A 33 -35.44 6.64 -13.23
CA GLY A 33 -34.09 7.17 -13.40
C GLY A 33 -33.75 7.61 -14.80
N ILE A 34 -32.54 8.03 -14.97
CA ILE A 34 -31.96 8.35 -16.27
C ILE A 34 -31.07 7.18 -16.66
N HIS A 35 -31.29 6.62 -17.82
CA HIS A 35 -30.44 5.61 -18.41
C HIS A 35 -29.92 6.13 -19.76
N MET A 36 -28.60 6.17 -19.90
CA MET A 36 -27.91 6.50 -21.13
C MET A 36 -27.01 5.32 -21.48
N GLN A 37 -27.21 4.73 -22.65
CA GLN A 37 -26.46 3.56 -23.08
C GLN A 37 -25.87 3.81 -24.47
N SER A 38 -24.61 3.47 -24.63
CA SER A 38 -23.94 3.32 -25.91
C SER A 38 -23.28 1.94 -25.96
N GLY A 39 -22.94 1.43 -27.13
CA GLY A 39 -22.57 0.03 -27.38
C GLY A 39 -21.68 -0.66 -26.29
N LEU A 40 -20.79 0.05 -25.60
CA LEU A 40 -19.92 -0.50 -24.58
C LEU A 40 -20.05 0.18 -23.19
N GLY A 41 -20.85 1.25 -23.09
CA GLY A 41 -20.98 2.01 -21.86
C GLY A 41 -22.42 2.40 -21.53
N GLU A 42 -22.69 2.59 -20.25
CA GLU A 42 -23.98 3.07 -19.77
C GLU A 42 -23.81 4.00 -18.56
N VAL A 43 -24.73 4.94 -18.43
CA VAL A 43 -24.94 5.73 -17.22
C VAL A 43 -26.36 5.45 -16.73
N VAL A 44 -26.46 4.95 -15.50
CA VAL A 44 -27.76 4.62 -14.88
C VAL A 44 -27.87 5.41 -13.58
N ALA A 45 -28.97 6.13 -13.40
CA ALA A 45 -29.34 6.74 -12.13
C ALA A 45 -30.75 6.29 -11.76
N THR A 46 -30.90 5.69 -10.58
CA THR A 46 -32.18 5.13 -10.08
C THR A 46 -32.39 5.54 -8.62
N ALA A 47 -33.55 5.22 -8.07
CA ALA A 47 -33.82 5.42 -6.66
C ALA A 47 -32.86 4.63 -5.73
N SER A 48 -32.26 3.55 -6.21
CA SER A 48 -31.29 2.72 -5.46
C SER A 48 -29.83 3.17 -5.62
N GLY A 49 -29.55 4.11 -6.51
CA GLY A 49 -28.19 4.63 -6.70
C GLY A 49 -27.86 5.01 -8.13
N ALA A 50 -26.62 5.37 -8.36
CA ALA A 50 -26.09 5.70 -9.68
C ALA A 50 -24.97 4.71 -10.07
N LYS A 51 -24.83 4.43 -11.36
CA LYS A 51 -23.84 3.51 -11.91
C LYS A 51 -23.30 4.05 -13.25
N LEU A 52 -22.00 4.00 -13.43
CA LEU A 52 -21.33 4.21 -14.71
C LEU A 52 -20.64 2.91 -15.11
N CYS A 53 -20.82 2.49 -16.35
CA CYS A 53 -20.22 1.27 -16.87
C CYS A 53 -19.52 1.53 -18.19
N TYR A 54 -18.41 0.85 -18.40
CA TYR A 54 -17.73 0.79 -19.69
C TYR A 54 -16.90 -0.50 -19.78
N GLY A 55 -17.13 -1.31 -20.80
CA GLY A 55 -16.35 -2.53 -21.06
C GLY A 55 -16.26 -3.49 -19.88
N GLY A 56 -17.34 -3.66 -19.10
CA GLY A 56 -17.36 -4.50 -17.90
C GLY A 56 -16.85 -3.83 -16.62
N ASN A 57 -16.24 -2.67 -16.70
CA ASN A 57 -15.85 -1.88 -15.54
C ASN A 57 -17.02 -1.03 -15.03
N THR A 58 -17.13 -0.90 -13.71
CA THR A 58 -18.22 -0.14 -13.09
C THR A 58 -17.75 0.78 -11.99
N LEU A 59 -18.35 1.96 -11.90
CA LEU A 59 -18.40 2.78 -10.70
C LEU A 59 -19.88 2.88 -10.29
N SER A 60 -20.22 2.43 -9.11
CA SER A 60 -21.59 2.54 -8.58
C SER A 60 -21.59 3.26 -7.25
N VAL A 61 -22.60 4.09 -7.03
CA VAL A 61 -22.86 4.80 -5.77
C VAL A 61 -24.26 4.40 -5.30
N THR A 62 -24.33 3.81 -4.12
CA THR A 62 -25.58 3.33 -3.50
C THR A 62 -25.65 3.77 -2.06
N SER A 63 -26.71 3.45 -1.34
CA SER A 63 -26.78 3.65 0.11
C SER A 63 -25.68 2.91 0.89
N GLY A 64 -25.08 1.86 0.31
CA GLY A 64 -23.95 1.12 0.87
C GLY A 64 -22.58 1.74 0.57
N GLY A 65 -22.54 2.85 -0.17
CA GLY A 65 -21.28 3.54 -0.54
C GLY A 65 -20.98 3.51 -2.02
N ALA A 66 -19.80 3.98 -2.40
CA ALA A 66 -19.28 3.94 -3.75
C ALA A 66 -18.38 2.72 -3.95
N GLN A 67 -18.58 1.99 -5.01
CA GLN A 67 -17.82 0.78 -5.34
C GLN A 67 -17.31 0.84 -6.78
N THR A 68 -16.10 0.35 -7.01
CA THR A 68 -15.55 0.13 -8.36
C THR A 68 -14.98 -1.28 -8.44
N ASN A 69 -15.13 -1.94 -9.58
CA ASN A 69 -14.49 -3.23 -9.86
C ASN A 69 -13.22 -3.09 -10.71
N CYS A 70 -12.70 -1.88 -10.83
CA CYS A 70 -11.51 -1.58 -11.62
C CYS A 70 -10.58 -0.64 -10.84
N ARG A 71 -9.37 -0.46 -11.36
CA ARG A 71 -8.43 0.53 -10.81
C ARG A 71 -9.04 1.93 -10.93
N THR A 72 -9.10 2.64 -9.80
CA THR A 72 -9.49 4.05 -9.75
C THR A 72 -8.24 4.91 -9.69
N ALA A 73 -8.10 5.87 -10.60
CA ALA A 73 -7.04 6.87 -10.59
C ALA A 73 -7.65 8.23 -10.23
N VAL A 74 -7.07 8.89 -9.23
CA VAL A 74 -7.42 10.25 -8.84
C VAL A 74 -6.30 11.18 -9.31
N GLY A 75 -6.62 12.10 -10.23
CA GLY A 75 -5.64 13.02 -10.82
C GLY A 75 -5.31 14.26 -9.97
N GLY A 76 -5.92 14.38 -8.81
CA GLY A 76 -5.71 15.44 -7.80
C GLY A 76 -5.64 14.85 -6.41
N ASP A 77 -5.97 15.65 -5.40
CA ASP A 77 -5.97 15.22 -4.01
C ASP A 77 -7.16 14.30 -3.71
N LEU A 78 -6.94 13.29 -2.87
CA LEU A 78 -7.97 12.45 -2.30
C LEU A 78 -8.14 12.81 -0.82
N ALA A 79 -9.25 13.46 -0.46
CA ALA A 79 -9.61 13.74 0.93
C ALA A 79 -10.55 12.64 1.46
N VAL A 80 -10.20 12.05 2.59
CA VAL A 80 -11.00 11.02 3.26
C VAL A 80 -11.33 11.50 4.67
N SER A 81 -12.62 11.71 4.96
CA SER A 81 -13.07 12.14 6.30
C SER A 81 -13.20 11.01 7.32
N GLY A 82 -13.10 9.77 6.88
CA GLY A 82 -13.09 8.56 7.70
C GLY A 82 -11.79 7.78 7.55
N SER A 83 -11.85 6.49 7.78
CA SER A 83 -10.71 5.58 7.61
C SER A 83 -10.55 5.14 6.16
N ALA A 84 -9.30 5.00 5.70
CA ALA A 84 -8.95 4.29 4.49
C ALA A 84 -8.32 2.94 4.88
N ALA A 85 -8.94 1.83 4.46
CA ALA A 85 -8.50 0.49 4.81
C ALA A 85 -8.56 -0.44 3.59
N PRO A 86 -7.75 -1.51 3.54
CA PRO A 86 -7.92 -2.57 2.56
C PRO A 86 -9.25 -3.32 2.78
N ALA A 87 -9.74 -4.01 1.76
CA ALA A 87 -11.03 -4.69 1.80
C ALA A 87 -11.07 -5.85 2.82
N TYR A 88 -9.92 -6.43 3.15
CA TYR A 88 -9.78 -7.50 4.16
C TYR A 88 -8.37 -7.46 4.78
N ASP A 89 -8.23 -8.11 5.93
CA ASP A 89 -6.98 -8.11 6.71
C ASP A 89 -5.80 -8.67 5.90
N GLY A 90 -4.65 -8.01 5.99
CA GLY A 90 -3.43 -8.40 5.27
C GLY A 90 -3.45 -8.14 3.77
N ALA A 91 -4.51 -7.53 3.22
CA ALA A 91 -4.59 -7.23 1.80
C ALA A 91 -4.01 -5.85 1.45
N GLY A 92 -3.40 -5.79 0.26
CA GLY A 92 -2.93 -4.53 -0.32
C GLY A 92 -1.73 -3.91 0.41
N SER A 93 -1.22 -2.88 -0.19
CA SER A 93 -0.14 -2.06 0.35
C SER A 93 -0.41 -0.59 0.08
N LEU A 94 0.12 0.30 0.91
CA LEU A 94 0.11 1.73 0.65
C LEU A 94 1.36 2.10 -0.17
N GLY A 95 1.18 2.20 -1.48
CA GLY A 95 2.27 2.37 -2.46
C GLY A 95 2.83 1.05 -2.99
N PHE A 96 3.74 1.15 -3.94
CA PHE A 96 4.45 0.04 -4.60
C PHE A 96 5.92 0.39 -4.75
N SER A 97 6.77 -0.58 -5.12
CA SER A 97 8.21 -0.38 -5.32
C SER A 97 8.54 0.80 -6.26
N ASP A 98 7.76 0.95 -7.33
CA ASP A 98 7.96 2.00 -8.35
C ASP A 98 7.06 3.24 -8.15
N TYR A 99 6.12 3.20 -7.18
CA TYR A 99 5.17 4.27 -6.85
C TYR A 99 5.14 4.52 -5.36
N ARG A 100 6.23 5.07 -4.84
CA ARG A 100 6.44 5.35 -3.42
C ARG A 100 5.93 6.74 -3.05
N TRP A 101 5.40 6.88 -1.85
CA TRP A 101 5.10 8.19 -1.28
C TRP A 101 6.40 8.97 -1.01
N SER A 102 6.44 10.24 -1.36
CA SER A 102 7.57 11.12 -1.02
C SER A 102 7.64 11.41 0.48
N ALA A 103 6.49 11.51 1.13
CA ALA A 103 6.36 11.69 2.58
C ALA A 103 5.01 11.13 3.07
N VAL A 104 4.97 10.73 4.33
CA VAL A 104 3.73 10.39 5.05
C VAL A 104 3.68 11.25 6.30
N TYR A 105 2.63 12.06 6.45
CA TYR A 105 2.39 12.91 7.60
C TYR A 105 1.32 12.26 8.47
N ALA A 106 1.69 11.86 9.68
CA ALA A 106 0.78 11.30 10.66
C ALA A 106 0.97 12.00 12.00
N GLN A 107 -0.10 12.19 12.76
CA GLN A 107 -0.02 12.77 14.10
C GLN A 107 0.78 11.87 15.05
N THR A 108 0.69 10.55 14.87
CA THR A 108 1.48 9.55 15.60
C THR A 108 2.11 8.60 14.60
N GLY A 109 3.37 8.20 14.82
CA GLY A 109 4.09 7.23 13.99
C GLY A 109 3.83 5.77 14.37
N THR A 110 2.72 5.48 15.03
CA THR A 110 2.46 4.15 15.57
C THR A 110 2.00 3.18 14.48
N ILE A 111 2.77 2.11 14.28
CA ILE A 111 2.38 0.93 13.53
C ILE A 111 2.26 -0.20 14.55
N SER A 112 1.02 -0.64 14.84
CA SER A 112 0.76 -1.70 15.81
C SER A 112 1.00 -3.06 15.18
N THR A 113 2.04 -3.76 15.63
CA THR A 113 2.42 -5.10 15.19
C THR A 113 2.87 -5.92 16.40
N SER A 114 3.31 -7.17 16.15
CA SER A 114 4.03 -7.97 17.16
C SER A 114 3.18 -8.85 18.07
N ASP A 115 1.94 -9.15 17.66
CA ASP A 115 1.14 -10.18 18.29
C ASP A 115 1.83 -11.56 18.20
N ARG A 116 1.90 -12.28 19.33
CA ARG A 116 2.50 -13.62 19.43
C ARG A 116 1.78 -14.64 18.54
N GLU A 117 0.45 -14.57 18.47
CA GLU A 117 -0.37 -15.51 17.71
C GLU A 117 -0.19 -15.37 16.19
N LYS A 118 0.36 -14.25 15.74
CA LYS A 118 0.70 -13.98 14.34
C LYS A 118 2.14 -14.41 13.96
N LYS A 119 2.87 -15.07 14.89
CA LYS A 119 4.28 -15.46 14.72
C LYS A 119 4.46 -16.96 14.88
N THR A 120 5.36 -17.53 14.09
CA THR A 120 5.81 -18.91 14.17
C THR A 120 7.31 -18.96 14.46
N GLU A 121 7.84 -20.11 14.85
CA GLU A 121 9.29 -20.35 15.02
C GLU A 121 9.98 -19.33 15.94
N ILE A 122 9.29 -18.89 17.00
CA ILE A 122 9.80 -17.90 17.93
C ILE A 122 11.03 -18.45 18.65
N SER A 123 12.19 -17.82 18.41
CA SER A 123 13.44 -18.13 19.08
C SER A 123 13.99 -16.91 19.80
N TYR A 124 14.52 -17.11 20.99
CA TYR A 124 15.25 -16.09 21.76
C TYR A 124 16.76 -16.21 21.60
N ALA A 125 17.24 -17.22 20.85
CA ALA A 125 18.65 -17.42 20.53
C ALA A 125 19.03 -16.55 19.34
N LEU A 126 19.61 -15.38 19.59
CA LEU A 126 19.95 -14.38 18.58
C LEU A 126 21.47 -14.27 18.33
N GLU A 127 22.27 -15.23 18.83
CA GLU A 127 23.74 -15.23 18.77
C GLU A 127 24.25 -15.12 17.33
N ARG A 128 23.53 -15.71 16.37
CA ARG A 128 23.89 -15.65 14.95
C ARG A 128 23.94 -14.23 14.36
N TYR A 129 23.28 -13.27 15.01
CA TYR A 129 23.26 -11.87 14.59
C TYR A 129 24.27 -10.98 15.28
N ASP A 130 25.00 -11.48 16.29
CA ASP A 130 26.00 -10.67 17.02
C ASP A 130 27.14 -10.26 16.09
N ALA A 131 27.67 -11.18 15.28
CA ALA A 131 28.71 -10.90 14.28
C ALA A 131 28.20 -9.95 13.17
N LEU A 132 26.94 -10.07 12.77
CA LEU A 132 26.34 -9.14 11.82
C LEU A 132 26.27 -7.73 12.42
N PHE A 133 25.81 -7.60 13.68
CA PHE A 133 25.68 -6.31 14.34
C PHE A 133 27.03 -5.56 14.42
N GLU A 134 28.13 -6.25 14.71
CA GLU A 134 29.48 -5.68 14.73
C GLU A 134 29.95 -5.17 13.35
N LYS A 135 29.40 -5.71 12.26
CA LYS A 135 29.73 -5.30 10.90
C LYS A 135 28.83 -4.16 10.36
N LEU A 136 27.74 -3.83 11.06
CA LEU A 136 26.89 -2.72 10.66
C LEU A 136 27.64 -1.39 10.81
N ARG A 137 27.64 -0.61 9.72
CA ARG A 137 28.40 0.66 9.66
C ARG A 137 27.43 1.84 9.53
N PRO A 138 27.15 2.59 10.62
CA PRO A 138 26.42 3.84 10.53
C PRO A 138 27.15 4.83 9.63
N ALA A 139 26.40 5.51 8.76
CA ALA A 139 26.91 6.48 7.82
C ALA A 139 26.09 7.77 7.87
N SER A 140 26.68 8.88 7.46
CA SER A 140 25.96 10.10 7.12
C SER A 140 25.93 10.28 5.60
N TYR A 141 24.81 10.74 5.07
CA TYR A 141 24.62 10.90 3.64
C TYR A 141 23.63 12.01 3.31
N ARG A 142 23.58 12.41 2.02
CA ARG A 142 22.52 13.24 1.46
C ARG A 142 21.78 12.48 0.38
N LEU A 143 20.48 12.71 0.29
CA LEU A 143 19.67 12.15 -0.81
C LEU A 143 20.00 12.89 -2.11
N LYS A 144 20.24 12.15 -3.19
CA LYS A 144 20.56 12.73 -4.51
C LYS A 144 19.44 13.63 -5.01
N ASP A 145 18.18 13.19 -4.83
CA ASP A 145 16.98 13.90 -5.29
C ASP A 145 16.24 14.60 -4.12
N GLY A 146 16.92 14.79 -3.00
CA GLY A 146 16.35 15.41 -1.79
C GLY A 146 16.31 16.93 -1.91
N ALA A 147 15.13 17.53 -2.03
CA ALA A 147 14.92 18.98 -2.12
C ALA A 147 15.43 19.76 -0.89
N SER A 148 15.59 19.10 0.28
CA SER A 148 15.94 19.77 1.53
C SER A 148 17.46 20.03 1.72
N GLY A 149 18.32 19.36 0.97
CA GLY A 149 19.78 19.40 1.14
C GLY A 149 20.30 18.92 2.50
N ARG A 150 19.41 18.33 3.34
CA ARG A 150 19.75 17.88 4.71
C ARG A 150 20.71 16.71 4.69
N THR A 151 21.57 16.65 5.73
CA THR A 151 22.36 15.47 6.03
C THR A 151 21.52 14.49 6.86
N HIS A 152 21.51 13.24 6.43
CA HIS A 152 20.84 12.12 7.08
C HIS A 152 21.89 11.22 7.73
N THR A 153 21.48 10.45 8.71
CA THR A 153 22.27 9.36 9.31
C THR A 153 21.49 8.06 9.21
N GLY A 154 22.18 6.98 8.97
CA GLY A 154 21.56 5.66 8.86
C GLY A 154 22.56 4.61 8.36
N LEU A 155 22.03 3.50 7.87
CA LEU A 155 22.80 2.43 7.27
C LEU A 155 22.61 2.44 5.75
N ILE A 156 23.60 1.94 5.02
CA ILE A 156 23.52 1.73 3.57
C ILE A 156 23.11 0.27 3.33
N ALA A 157 22.01 0.05 2.60
CA ALA A 157 21.43 -1.29 2.43
C ALA A 157 22.39 -2.26 1.73
N GLN A 158 23.22 -1.78 0.79
CA GLN A 158 24.23 -2.60 0.12
C GLN A 158 25.38 -3.01 1.06
N ASP A 159 25.75 -2.14 1.99
CA ASP A 159 26.75 -2.49 3.02
C ASP A 159 26.20 -3.56 3.97
N VAL A 160 24.91 -3.48 4.29
CA VAL A 160 24.22 -4.52 5.09
C VAL A 160 24.15 -5.84 4.32
N GLU A 161 23.87 -5.82 3.01
CA GLU A 161 23.90 -7.02 2.16
C GLU A 161 25.27 -7.69 2.20
N GLN A 162 26.34 -6.91 2.06
CA GLN A 162 27.71 -7.41 2.17
C GLN A 162 27.99 -8.02 3.54
N ALA A 163 27.60 -7.34 4.63
CA ALA A 163 27.78 -7.84 5.99
C ALA A 163 27.02 -9.16 6.23
N LEU A 164 25.82 -9.31 5.67
CA LEU A 164 25.09 -10.58 5.71
C LEU A 164 25.88 -11.72 5.05
N VAL A 165 26.38 -11.50 3.83
CA VAL A 165 27.18 -12.50 3.09
C VAL A 165 28.43 -12.89 3.89
N GLU A 166 29.15 -11.92 4.47
CA GLU A 166 30.33 -12.17 5.28
C GLU A 166 30.05 -12.95 6.57
N CYS A 167 28.81 -12.87 7.08
CA CYS A 167 28.34 -13.64 8.23
C CYS A 167 27.69 -14.98 7.85
N GLY A 168 27.69 -15.36 6.56
CA GLY A 168 26.99 -16.55 6.08
C GLY A 168 25.48 -16.49 6.18
N LEU A 169 24.93 -15.28 6.19
CA LEU A 169 23.50 -14.99 6.24
C LEU A 169 22.99 -14.52 4.87
N THR A 170 21.69 -14.65 4.66
CA THR A 170 21.00 -14.17 3.48
C THR A 170 19.91 -13.16 3.84
N GLY A 171 19.30 -12.51 2.83
CA GLY A 171 18.15 -11.65 3.05
C GLY A 171 16.91 -12.38 3.63
N GLN A 172 16.83 -13.72 3.49
CA GLN A 172 15.78 -14.53 4.11
C GLN A 172 16.00 -14.69 5.63
N ASP A 173 17.25 -14.62 6.07
CA ASP A 173 17.59 -14.72 7.49
C ASP A 173 17.42 -13.41 8.25
N PHE A 174 17.27 -12.28 7.54
CA PHE A 174 17.27 -10.95 8.16
C PHE A 174 16.27 -10.02 7.48
N ALA A 175 15.07 -9.94 8.03
CA ALA A 175 13.95 -9.17 7.49
C ALA A 175 14.18 -7.64 7.45
N ALA A 176 15.18 -7.13 8.18
CA ALA A 176 15.58 -5.72 8.09
C ALA A 176 16.13 -5.38 6.70
N PHE A 177 16.74 -6.33 5.99
CA PHE A 177 17.23 -6.13 4.64
C PHE A 177 16.12 -6.42 3.61
N VAL A 178 15.88 -5.48 2.72
CA VAL A 178 14.88 -5.59 1.65
C VAL A 178 15.54 -5.37 0.29
N ARG A 179 15.35 -6.32 -0.61
CA ARG A 179 15.75 -6.22 -2.01
C ARG A 179 14.58 -6.58 -2.90
N THR A 180 14.04 -5.60 -3.63
CA THR A 180 12.88 -5.78 -4.51
C THR A 180 13.32 -5.69 -5.97
N PRO A 181 13.19 -6.75 -6.77
CA PRO A 181 13.49 -6.69 -8.20
C PRO A 181 12.61 -5.66 -8.91
N ARG A 182 13.19 -4.89 -9.84
CA ARG A 182 12.46 -3.99 -10.73
C ARG A 182 12.07 -4.69 -12.03
N THR A 183 10.93 -4.34 -12.58
CA THR A 183 10.50 -4.81 -13.91
C THR A 183 11.42 -4.34 -15.03
N SER A 184 12.08 -3.18 -14.85
CA SER A 184 13.05 -2.59 -15.78
C SER A 184 14.48 -3.16 -15.66
N GLY A 185 14.68 -4.16 -14.81
CA GLY A 185 15.99 -4.70 -14.45
C GLY A 185 16.62 -4.01 -13.23
N GLY A 186 17.50 -4.73 -12.53
CA GLY A 186 18.08 -4.29 -11.27
C GLY A 186 17.17 -4.53 -10.07
N ALA A 187 17.42 -3.84 -8.97
CA ALA A 187 16.61 -3.94 -7.75
C ALA A 187 16.58 -2.63 -6.97
N ASP A 188 15.52 -2.41 -6.21
CA ASP A 188 15.46 -1.45 -5.14
C ASP A 188 15.94 -2.07 -3.84
N TYR A 189 16.75 -1.32 -3.11
CA TYR A 189 17.29 -1.69 -1.83
C TYR A 189 16.67 -0.84 -0.73
N GLY A 190 16.37 -1.47 0.39
CA GLY A 190 15.79 -0.80 1.55
C GLY A 190 16.16 -1.48 2.86
N LEU A 191 15.89 -0.78 3.95
CA LEU A 191 16.04 -1.30 5.31
C LEU A 191 14.77 -1.02 6.10
N ARG A 192 14.35 -2.01 6.90
CA ARG A 192 13.31 -1.88 7.92
C ARG A 192 14.02 -1.64 9.26
N TYR A 193 14.09 -0.40 9.68
CA TYR A 193 14.85 -0.01 10.88
C TYR A 193 14.25 -0.55 12.16
N GLU A 194 12.95 -0.79 12.21
CA GLU A 194 12.26 -1.39 13.35
C GLU A 194 12.78 -2.79 13.70
N GLU A 195 13.23 -3.56 12.73
CA GLU A 195 13.83 -4.89 12.94
C GLU A 195 15.19 -4.80 13.67
N LEU A 196 15.91 -3.70 13.51
CA LEU A 196 17.20 -3.48 14.18
C LEU A 196 17.04 -3.17 15.66
N VAL A 197 15.88 -2.67 16.10
CA VAL A 197 15.63 -2.28 17.48
C VAL A 197 15.83 -3.47 18.45
N ALA A 198 15.34 -4.65 18.09
CA ALA A 198 15.49 -5.87 18.90
C ALA A 198 16.96 -6.25 19.06
N LEU A 199 17.78 -6.12 18.01
CA LEU A 199 19.22 -6.38 18.08
C LEU A 199 19.95 -5.32 18.93
N CYS A 200 19.57 -4.05 18.80
CA CYS A 200 20.12 -2.99 19.67
C CYS A 200 19.82 -3.28 21.15
N ILE A 201 18.60 -3.71 21.48
CA ILE A 201 18.23 -4.10 22.86
C ILE A 201 19.12 -5.24 23.35
N ARG A 202 19.33 -6.28 22.55
CA ARG A 202 20.22 -7.39 22.87
C ARG A 202 21.65 -6.90 23.16
N GLN A 203 22.24 -6.09 22.28
CA GLN A 203 23.60 -5.58 22.45
C GLN A 203 23.74 -4.73 23.71
N ILE A 204 22.76 -3.89 24.04
CA ILE A 204 22.74 -3.12 25.28
C ILE A 204 22.67 -4.06 26.49
N GLN A 205 21.85 -5.12 26.44
CA GLN A 205 21.77 -6.11 27.52
C GLN A 205 23.09 -6.83 27.74
N MET A 206 23.77 -7.24 26.66
CA MET A 206 25.11 -7.87 26.73
C MET A 206 26.15 -6.93 27.29
N LEU A 207 26.20 -5.67 26.85
CA LEU A 207 27.12 -4.66 27.38
C LEU A 207 26.87 -4.43 28.86
N ARG A 208 25.62 -4.31 29.31
CA ARG A 208 25.25 -4.14 30.73
C ARG A 208 25.70 -5.34 31.60
N ALA A 209 25.54 -6.55 31.06
CA ALA A 209 26.03 -7.75 31.77
C ALA A 209 27.54 -7.78 31.88
N ARG A 210 28.26 -7.37 30.82
CA ARG A 210 29.73 -7.28 30.83
C ARG A 210 30.23 -6.23 31.81
N VAL A 211 29.61 -5.05 31.86
CA VAL A 211 29.95 -3.98 32.81
C VAL A 211 29.81 -4.47 34.25
N ARG A 212 28.65 -5.04 34.61
CA ARG A 212 28.40 -5.60 35.94
C ARG A 212 29.48 -6.61 36.36
N LYS A 213 29.85 -7.52 35.43
CA LYS A 213 30.89 -8.50 35.70
C LYS A 213 32.26 -7.85 35.99
N LEU A 214 32.58 -6.74 35.30
CA LEU A 214 33.84 -6.00 35.55
C LEU A 214 33.80 -5.27 36.88
N GLU A 215 32.68 -4.68 37.27
CA GLU A 215 32.46 -4.02 38.55
C GLU A 215 32.56 -5.00 39.74
N GLU A 216 32.13 -6.25 39.58
CA GLU A 216 32.23 -7.31 40.60
C GLU A 216 33.66 -7.86 40.74
N MET A 217 34.53 -7.62 39.78
CA MET A 217 35.93 -8.10 39.77
C MET A 217 36.94 -7.07 40.25
N GLY A 218 36.54 -5.80 40.42
CA GLY A 218 37.41 -4.69 40.91
C GLY A 218 37.12 -4.34 42.36
#